data_08d52af647caeb06f73f2ae788d3071b
#
_entry.id   08d52af647caeb06f73f2ae788d3071b
#
_cell.length_a   1.000
_cell.length_b   1.000
_cell.length_c   1.000
_cell.angle_alpha   90.00
_cell.angle_beta   90.00
_cell.angle_gamma   90.00
#
_symmetry.space_group_name_H-M   'P 1'
#
loop_
_entity.id
_entity.type
_entity.pdbx_description
1 polymer ?
#
loop_
_entity_poly.entity_id
_entity_poly.type
_entity_poly.pdbx_seq_one_letter_code
_entity_poly.pdbx_strand_id
1 'polypeptide(L)'
;MLSTFGLTAGRNSIRRILLAARLSWKRIKKLLGKAKAPKRAEHITRLEGLFARVCRDEVTLISIDESHFHRDLDEGYTWGPRDQRSWRVSTCPGLSERLNWYGAYDFTHGQCLIWEDGPCDGNATCLFLERVARWRSGLPGKVVVIWDNAPCHIARVVTGHAEELGIELVNLPGYSPDLNPIERLWDWMREEVTRGHCHASLVALRDACQRFIAGINATPEAVVDRLWPKFDLDPEYEAKLLIST
;
A
#
# COMPACT_ATOMS: atom_id res chain seq x y z
N MET A 1 8.55 -39.37 -8.02
CA MET A 1 8.48 -39.12 -6.57
C MET A 1 8.56 -40.47 -5.89
N LEU A 2 9.73 -40.84 -5.49
CA LEU A 2 9.99 -42.09 -4.80
C LEU A 2 9.85 -41.87 -3.31
N SER A 3 9.14 -42.57 -2.83
CA SER A 3 8.44 -42.90 -1.68
C SER A 3 9.33 -43.10 -0.46
N THR A 4 9.28 -42.14 0.44
CA THR A 4 9.69 -42.38 1.82
C THR A 4 8.90 -43.55 2.44
N PHE A 5 7.82 -44.00 1.77
CA PHE A 5 6.90 -45.05 2.26
C PHE A 5 6.74 -46.23 1.33
N GLY A 6 7.61 -46.41 0.33
CA GLY A 6 7.52 -47.52 -0.61
C GLY A 6 6.29 -47.56 -1.54
N LEU A 7 5.50 -46.46 -1.58
CA LEU A 7 4.27 -46.36 -2.37
C LEU A 7 4.49 -45.54 -3.65
N THR A 8 4.06 -46.05 -4.80
CA THR A 8 4.05 -45.33 -6.05
C THR A 8 2.62 -44.87 -6.33
N ALA A 9 2.40 -43.55 -6.37
CA ALA A 9 1.09 -42.95 -6.66
C ALA A 9 1.19 -41.93 -7.76
N GLY A 10 0.30 -42.00 -8.73
CA GLY A 10 0.18 -41.01 -9.80
C GLY A 10 -0.46 -39.72 -9.28
N ARG A 11 -0.14 -38.59 -9.94
CA ARG A 11 -0.67 -37.23 -9.60
C ARG A 11 -2.20 -37.22 -9.43
N ASN A 12 -2.94 -37.90 -10.32
CA ASN A 12 -4.41 -37.94 -10.27
C ASN A 12 -4.93 -38.74 -9.06
N SER A 13 -4.24 -39.80 -8.67
CA SER A 13 -4.59 -40.57 -7.46
C SER A 13 -4.40 -39.76 -6.21
N ILE A 14 -3.28 -39.05 -6.08
CA ILE A 14 -3.03 -38.12 -4.95
C ILE A 14 -4.09 -37.03 -4.93
N ARG A 15 -4.38 -36.37 -6.07
CA ARG A 15 -5.40 -35.34 -6.16
C ARG A 15 -6.78 -35.84 -5.72
N ARG A 16 -7.18 -37.05 -6.15
CA ARG A 16 -8.46 -37.66 -5.76
C ARG A 16 -8.53 -37.91 -4.27
N ILE A 17 -7.47 -38.39 -3.65
CA ILE A 17 -7.40 -38.62 -2.20
C ILE A 17 -7.54 -37.28 -1.43
N LEU A 18 -6.80 -36.24 -1.86
CA LEU A 18 -6.87 -34.93 -1.24
C LEU A 18 -8.27 -34.33 -1.33
N LEU A 19 -8.94 -34.43 -2.48
CA LEU A 19 -10.31 -33.96 -2.68
C LEU A 19 -11.32 -34.76 -1.83
N ALA A 20 -11.16 -36.10 -1.73
CA ALA A 20 -11.98 -36.95 -0.87
C ALA A 20 -11.81 -36.58 0.62
N ALA A 21 -10.61 -36.17 1.02
CA ALA A 21 -10.32 -35.61 2.34
C ALA A 21 -10.78 -34.14 2.51
N ARG A 22 -11.58 -33.60 1.57
CA ARG A 22 -12.06 -32.20 1.57
C ARG A 22 -10.93 -31.15 1.55
N LEU A 23 -9.74 -31.51 1.08
CA LEU A 23 -8.64 -30.59 0.89
C LEU A 23 -8.72 -29.97 -0.49
N SER A 24 -8.41 -28.69 -0.59
CA SER A 24 -8.32 -27.95 -1.85
C SER A 24 -7.00 -27.21 -1.96
N TRP A 25 -6.48 -27.08 -3.16
CA TRP A 25 -5.32 -26.27 -3.42
C TRP A 25 -5.67 -24.79 -3.19
N LYS A 26 -5.02 -24.14 -2.20
CA LYS A 26 -5.29 -22.76 -1.81
C LYS A 26 -4.03 -21.93 -1.90
N ARG A 27 -4.20 -20.64 -2.27
CA ARG A 27 -3.12 -19.66 -2.14
C ARG A 27 -2.87 -19.43 -0.65
N ILE A 28 -1.60 -19.51 -0.24
CA ILE A 28 -1.19 -19.13 1.11
C ILE A 28 -1.36 -17.62 1.26
N LYS A 29 -2.12 -17.19 2.25
CA LYS A 29 -2.21 -15.78 2.66
C LYS A 29 -1.20 -15.53 3.77
N LYS A 30 -0.49 -14.40 3.68
CA LYS A 30 0.44 -13.96 4.71
C LYS A 30 -0.34 -13.41 5.90
N LEU A 31 -0.07 -13.93 7.10
CA LEU A 31 -0.52 -13.36 8.37
C LEU A 31 0.64 -12.57 8.97
N LEU A 32 0.42 -11.31 9.30
CA LEU A 32 1.43 -10.47 9.94
C LEU A 32 1.38 -10.67 11.44
N GLY A 33 2.00 -11.74 11.94
CA GLY A 33 1.92 -12.19 13.35
C GLY A 33 2.38 -11.18 14.41
N LYS A 34 3.00 -10.07 14.00
CA LYS A 34 3.33 -8.96 14.91
C LYS A 34 2.21 -7.90 15.01
N ALA A 35 1.19 -7.96 14.15
CA ALA A 35 0.01 -7.11 14.26
C ALA A 35 -0.79 -7.49 15.52
N LYS A 36 -1.41 -6.49 16.15
CA LYS A 36 -2.19 -6.66 17.39
C LYS A 36 -3.66 -6.35 17.14
N ALA A 37 -4.52 -7.36 17.14
CA ALA A 37 -5.95 -7.21 16.89
C ALA A 37 -6.62 -6.10 17.74
N PRO A 38 -6.38 -5.99 19.07
CA PRO A 38 -6.98 -4.91 19.86
C PRO A 38 -6.58 -3.52 19.38
N LYS A 39 -5.31 -3.30 19.01
CA LYS A 39 -4.83 -2.01 18.50
C LYS A 39 -5.43 -1.68 17.13
N ARG A 40 -5.69 -2.69 16.32
CA ARG A 40 -6.34 -2.52 15.01
C ARG A 40 -7.81 -2.10 15.20
N ALA A 41 -8.54 -2.73 16.13
CA ALA A 41 -9.90 -2.35 16.48
C ALA A 41 -9.98 -0.93 17.06
N GLU A 42 -9.07 -0.58 17.97
CA GLU A 42 -8.94 0.79 18.51
C GLU A 42 -8.70 1.83 17.41
N HIS A 43 -7.84 1.49 16.43
CA HIS A 43 -7.58 2.38 15.29
C HIS A 43 -8.84 2.60 14.44
N ILE A 44 -9.65 1.56 14.18
CA ILE A 44 -10.92 1.72 13.46
C ILE A 44 -11.85 2.69 14.19
N THR A 45 -12.02 2.52 15.52
CA THR A 45 -12.84 3.46 16.30
C THR A 45 -12.31 4.89 16.24
N ARG A 46 -10.97 5.07 16.29
CA ARG A 46 -10.35 6.38 16.11
C ARG A 46 -10.60 6.96 14.72
N LEU A 47 -10.51 6.12 13.68
CA LEU A 47 -10.75 6.51 12.30
C LEU A 47 -12.20 6.95 12.08
N GLU A 48 -13.19 6.24 12.64
CA GLU A 48 -14.60 6.63 12.63
C GLU A 48 -14.81 8.00 13.28
N GLY A 49 -14.15 8.27 14.42
CA GLY A 49 -14.15 9.58 15.06
C GLY A 49 -13.55 10.69 14.21
N LEU A 50 -12.46 10.40 13.47
CA LEU A 50 -11.86 11.33 12.53
C LEU A 50 -12.79 11.62 11.34
N PHE A 51 -13.47 10.61 10.81
CA PHE A 51 -14.46 10.81 9.75
C PHE A 51 -15.63 11.67 10.18
N ALA A 52 -16.12 11.51 11.41
CA ALA A 52 -17.14 12.41 11.96
C ALA A 52 -16.66 13.89 12.02
N ARG A 53 -15.36 14.12 12.26
CA ARG A 53 -14.75 15.46 12.20
C ARG A 53 -14.60 15.97 10.77
N VAL A 54 -14.26 15.10 9.81
CA VAL A 54 -14.22 15.43 8.37
C VAL A 54 -15.60 15.89 7.90
N CYS A 55 -16.68 15.19 8.27
CA CYS A 55 -18.05 15.55 7.90
C CYS A 55 -18.51 16.90 8.48
N ARG A 56 -17.79 17.45 9.47
CA ARG A 56 -18.04 18.78 10.05
C ARG A 56 -17.04 19.85 9.61
N ASP A 57 -16.21 19.55 8.61
CA ASP A 57 -15.14 20.41 8.10
C ASP A 57 -14.12 20.82 9.19
N GLU A 58 -14.02 20.05 10.27
CA GLU A 58 -13.06 20.31 11.36
C GLU A 58 -11.64 19.86 11.03
N VAL A 59 -11.52 18.85 10.18
CA VAL A 59 -10.23 18.27 9.75
C VAL A 59 -10.23 17.88 8.30
N THR A 60 -9.05 17.95 7.68
CA THR A 60 -8.72 17.29 6.41
C THR A 60 -7.87 16.07 6.72
N LEU A 61 -8.33 14.90 6.32
CA LEU A 61 -7.68 13.62 6.62
C LEU A 61 -6.80 13.20 5.45
N ILE A 62 -5.51 12.98 5.71
CA ILE A 62 -4.50 12.65 4.70
C ILE A 62 -3.78 11.37 5.10
N SER A 63 -3.75 10.38 4.21
CA SER A 63 -2.91 9.20 4.36
C SER A 63 -1.58 9.41 3.64
N ILE A 64 -0.47 9.14 4.32
CA ILE A 64 0.89 9.29 3.78
C ILE A 64 1.61 7.93 3.80
N ASP A 65 2.45 7.71 2.79
CA ASP A 65 3.34 6.54 2.69
C ASP A 65 4.41 6.77 1.62
N GLU A 66 5.44 5.90 1.61
CA GLU A 66 6.48 5.88 0.59
C GLU A 66 6.42 4.60 -0.24
N SER A 67 6.83 4.72 -1.50
CA SER A 67 6.95 3.56 -2.37
C SER A 67 8.15 3.64 -3.31
N HIS A 68 8.63 2.46 -3.69
CA HIS A 68 9.72 2.31 -4.65
C HIS A 68 9.21 1.67 -5.93
N PHE A 69 9.62 2.23 -7.06
CA PHE A 69 9.33 1.68 -8.38
C PHE A 69 10.63 1.36 -9.09
N HIS A 70 10.79 0.12 -9.45
CA HIS A 70 11.97 -0.38 -10.15
C HIS A 70 11.80 -0.24 -11.66
N ARG A 71 12.92 -0.07 -12.36
CA ARG A 71 12.91 -0.05 -13.84
C ARG A 71 12.53 -1.39 -14.43
N ASP A 72 12.83 -2.47 -13.74
CA ASP A 72 12.41 -3.81 -14.13
C ASP A 72 10.91 -4.01 -13.90
N LEU A 73 10.37 -5.02 -14.57
CA LEU A 73 8.96 -5.34 -14.49
C LEU A 73 8.59 -5.96 -13.13
N ASP A 74 7.44 -5.59 -12.63
CA ASP A 74 6.76 -6.35 -11.57
C ASP A 74 6.03 -7.54 -12.17
N GLU A 75 6.15 -8.72 -11.53
CA GLU A 75 5.39 -9.90 -11.91
C GLU A 75 3.90 -9.70 -11.60
N GLY A 76 3.05 -10.24 -12.46
CA GLY A 76 1.61 -10.11 -12.29
C GLY A 76 0.84 -11.17 -13.07
N TYR A 77 -0.44 -10.89 -13.29
CA TYR A 77 -1.34 -11.74 -14.04
C TYR A 77 -1.63 -11.12 -15.41
N THR A 78 -1.72 -11.97 -16.43
CA THR A 78 -2.12 -11.55 -17.77
C THR A 78 -2.99 -12.65 -18.42
N TRP A 79 -3.83 -12.26 -19.36
CA TRP A 79 -4.53 -13.19 -20.20
C TRP A 79 -3.58 -13.79 -21.24
N GLY A 80 -3.64 -15.11 -21.41
CA GLY A 80 -2.83 -15.85 -22.36
C GLY A 80 -3.50 -17.16 -22.76
N PRO A 81 -3.00 -17.86 -23.78
CA PRO A 81 -3.52 -19.16 -24.18
C PRO A 81 -3.50 -20.15 -23.00
N ARG A 82 -4.53 -20.99 -22.92
CA ARG A 82 -4.60 -22.04 -21.90
C ARG A 82 -3.42 -23.00 -22.09
N ASP A 83 -2.87 -23.45 -20.98
CA ASP A 83 -1.74 -24.40 -20.93
C ASP A 83 -0.39 -23.87 -21.45
N GLN A 84 -0.29 -22.55 -21.68
CA GLN A 84 0.96 -21.86 -22.00
C GLN A 84 1.33 -20.87 -20.91
N ARG A 85 2.65 -20.69 -20.69
CA ARG A 85 3.17 -19.62 -19.81
C ARG A 85 3.30 -18.33 -20.60
N SER A 86 2.88 -17.24 -20.02
CA SER A 86 3.15 -15.91 -20.57
C SER A 86 4.51 -15.44 -20.04
N TRP A 87 5.41 -15.13 -20.96
CA TRP A 87 6.74 -14.64 -20.65
C TRP A 87 6.83 -13.14 -20.98
N ARG A 88 7.55 -12.42 -20.17
CA ARG A 88 7.99 -11.05 -20.42
C ARG A 88 9.49 -10.98 -20.25
N VAL A 89 10.15 -10.22 -21.10
CA VAL A 89 11.61 -10.08 -21.04
C VAL A 89 11.96 -9.00 -20.04
N SER A 90 12.75 -9.38 -19.03
CA SER A 90 13.43 -8.41 -18.16
C SER A 90 14.75 -8.02 -18.84
N THR A 91 14.96 -6.74 -19.08
CA THR A 91 16.19 -6.19 -19.67
C THR A 91 17.11 -5.55 -18.63
N CYS A 92 16.66 -5.44 -17.39
CA CYS A 92 17.41 -4.84 -16.29
C CYS A 92 17.09 -5.56 -14.96
N PRO A 93 17.39 -6.86 -14.86
CA PRO A 93 17.06 -7.61 -13.66
C PRO A 93 17.82 -7.03 -12.46
N GLY A 94 17.06 -6.59 -11.45
CA GLY A 94 17.61 -6.07 -10.21
C GLY A 94 16.83 -4.90 -9.64
N LEU A 95 17.14 -4.57 -8.39
CA LEU A 95 16.42 -3.55 -7.61
C LEU A 95 17.20 -2.24 -7.44
N SER A 96 18.37 -2.11 -8.07
CA SER A 96 19.25 -0.94 -7.91
C SER A 96 18.75 0.29 -8.67
N GLU A 97 18.15 0.10 -9.85
CA GLU A 97 17.59 1.19 -10.65
C GLU A 97 16.14 1.40 -10.27
N ARG A 98 15.90 2.35 -9.37
CA ARG A 98 14.57 2.64 -8.82
C ARG A 98 14.35 4.13 -8.62
N LEU A 99 13.09 4.51 -8.58
CA LEU A 99 12.59 5.81 -8.15
C LEU A 99 11.90 5.65 -6.80
N ASN A 100 12.11 6.60 -5.91
CA ASN A 100 11.46 6.66 -4.61
C ASN A 100 10.40 7.76 -4.66
N TRP A 101 9.21 7.45 -4.16
CA TRP A 101 8.08 8.36 -4.17
C TRP A 101 7.51 8.50 -2.76
N TYR A 102 7.24 9.72 -2.37
CA TYR A 102 6.35 10.06 -1.28
C TYR A 102 4.96 10.30 -1.84
N GLY A 103 3.94 9.79 -1.17
CA GLY A 103 2.55 10.01 -1.53
C GLY A 103 1.73 10.51 -0.37
N ALA A 104 0.80 11.41 -0.66
CA ALA A 104 -0.25 11.84 0.24
C ALA A 104 -1.59 11.74 -0.48
N TYR A 105 -2.54 11.07 0.13
CA TYR A 105 -3.91 10.93 -0.35
C TYR A 105 -4.86 11.70 0.55
N ASP A 106 -5.51 12.70 0.00
CA ASP A 106 -6.59 13.44 0.64
C ASP A 106 -7.91 12.73 0.39
N PHE A 107 -8.41 12.07 1.42
CA PHE A 107 -9.65 11.34 1.36
C PHE A 107 -10.86 12.25 1.07
N THR A 108 -10.87 13.47 1.62
CA THR A 108 -12.00 14.39 1.52
C THR A 108 -12.26 14.84 0.08
N HIS A 109 -11.18 15.07 -0.68
CA HIS A 109 -11.24 15.63 -2.02
C HIS A 109 -10.86 14.63 -3.13
N GLY A 110 -10.50 13.39 -2.78
CA GLY A 110 -10.07 12.38 -3.75
C GLY A 110 -8.79 12.76 -4.53
N GLN A 111 -7.93 13.56 -3.93
CA GLN A 111 -6.73 14.07 -4.58
C GLN A 111 -5.46 13.43 -4.02
N CYS A 112 -4.45 13.31 -4.86
CA CYS A 112 -3.15 12.78 -4.47
C CYS A 112 -2.05 13.81 -4.75
N LEU A 113 -1.18 14.02 -3.76
CA LEU A 113 0.12 14.68 -3.93
C LEU A 113 1.18 13.60 -3.95
N ILE A 114 1.88 13.46 -5.06
CA ILE A 114 2.96 12.47 -5.23
C ILE A 114 4.23 13.21 -5.61
N TRP A 115 5.28 12.97 -4.85
CA TRP A 115 6.55 13.66 -4.99
C TRP A 115 7.71 12.65 -5.05
N GLU A 116 8.55 12.80 -6.08
CA GLU A 116 9.77 12.02 -6.22
C GLU A 116 10.89 12.66 -5.39
N ASP A 117 11.55 11.87 -4.56
CA ASP A 117 12.75 12.28 -3.83
C ASP A 117 13.80 11.16 -3.81
N GLY A 118 14.98 11.51 -3.35
CA GLY A 118 16.11 10.61 -3.22
C GLY A 118 15.93 9.60 -2.07
N PRO A 119 16.50 9.83 -0.89
CA PRO A 119 16.37 8.93 0.25
C PRO A 119 15.04 9.13 0.98
N CYS A 120 14.43 8.02 1.44
CA CYS A 120 13.32 8.08 2.39
C CYS A 120 13.92 8.22 3.81
N ASP A 121 14.20 9.45 4.22
CA ASP A 121 14.77 9.78 5.53
C ASP A 121 13.99 10.92 6.24
N GLY A 122 14.40 11.25 7.46
CA GLY A 122 13.72 12.27 8.26
C GLY A 122 13.70 13.67 7.62
N ASN A 123 14.75 14.05 6.88
CA ASN A 123 14.80 15.35 6.20
C ASN A 123 13.83 15.39 5.02
N ALA A 124 13.84 14.35 4.18
CA ALA A 124 12.89 14.22 3.08
C ALA A 124 11.44 14.17 3.60
N THR A 125 11.20 13.48 4.71
CA THR A 125 9.89 13.45 5.37
C THR A 125 9.45 14.85 5.84
N CYS A 126 10.33 15.65 6.45
CA CYS A 126 10.02 17.03 6.82
C CYS A 126 9.66 17.91 5.61
N LEU A 127 10.47 17.83 4.54
CA LEU A 127 10.19 18.54 3.28
C LEU A 127 8.86 18.11 2.65
N PHE A 128 8.53 16.83 2.76
CA PHE A 128 7.25 16.34 2.26
C PHE A 128 6.07 16.85 3.10
N LEU A 129 6.18 16.91 4.42
CA LEU A 129 5.17 17.51 5.31
C LEU A 129 4.95 18.99 4.99
N GLU A 130 6.00 19.77 4.70
CA GLU A 130 5.86 21.15 4.22
C GLU A 130 5.07 21.24 2.91
N ARG A 131 5.32 20.32 1.98
CA ARG A 131 4.56 20.23 0.72
C ARG A 131 3.09 19.93 0.98
N VAL A 132 2.79 18.99 1.88
CA VAL A 132 1.42 18.66 2.29
C VAL A 132 0.74 19.86 2.94
N ALA A 133 1.40 20.54 3.87
CA ALA A 133 0.88 21.75 4.51
C ALA A 133 0.55 22.84 3.48
N ARG A 134 1.46 23.09 2.53
CA ARG A 134 1.25 24.05 1.45
C ARG A 134 0.13 23.61 0.50
N TRP A 135 0.08 22.33 0.14
CA TRP A 135 -0.96 21.76 -0.72
C TRP A 135 -2.36 21.93 -0.13
N ARG A 136 -2.48 21.89 1.22
CA ARG A 136 -3.76 22.06 1.94
C ARG A 136 -3.96 23.46 2.52
N SER A 137 -3.05 24.38 2.24
CA SER A 137 -3.17 25.77 2.66
C SER A 137 -4.44 26.41 2.09
N GLY A 138 -5.21 27.05 2.96
CA GLY A 138 -6.47 27.71 2.58
C GLY A 138 -7.72 26.82 2.59
N LEU A 139 -7.59 25.50 2.83
CA LEU A 139 -8.74 24.65 3.10
C LEU A 139 -9.18 24.73 4.55
N PRO A 140 -10.48 24.54 4.85
CA PRO A 140 -10.98 24.54 6.22
C PRO A 140 -10.46 23.32 7.00
N GLY A 141 -10.39 23.49 8.32
CA GLY A 141 -10.03 22.42 9.23
C GLY A 141 -8.53 22.20 9.40
N LYS A 142 -8.19 21.44 10.43
CA LYS A 142 -6.81 21.05 10.74
C LYS A 142 -6.38 19.86 9.87
N VAL A 143 -5.15 19.87 9.40
CA VAL A 143 -4.58 18.71 8.69
C VAL A 143 -4.27 17.60 9.71
N VAL A 144 -4.83 16.42 9.48
CA VAL A 144 -4.54 15.18 10.21
C VAL A 144 -3.90 14.19 9.25
N VAL A 145 -2.68 13.77 9.58
CA VAL A 145 -1.91 12.81 8.78
C VAL A 145 -1.97 11.43 9.43
N ILE A 146 -2.37 10.44 8.66
CA ILE A 146 -2.28 9.01 9.02
C ILE A 146 -1.10 8.40 8.29
N TRP A 147 -0.20 7.75 9.01
CA TRP A 147 0.97 7.06 8.47
C TRP A 147 1.42 5.87 9.33
N ASP A 148 2.37 5.11 8.86
CA ASP A 148 2.92 3.99 9.60
C ASP A 148 3.95 4.43 10.68
N ASN A 149 4.55 3.45 11.35
CA ASN A 149 5.57 3.68 12.38
C ASN A 149 6.99 3.49 11.83
N ALA A 150 7.25 3.88 10.59
CA ALA A 150 8.62 3.84 10.06
C ALA A 150 9.56 4.71 10.92
N PRO A 151 10.83 4.32 11.08
CA PRO A 151 11.78 5.09 11.91
C PRO A 151 11.90 6.56 11.51
N CYS A 152 11.78 6.88 10.23
CA CYS A 152 11.76 8.25 9.74
C CYS A 152 10.51 9.01 10.20
N HIS A 153 9.34 8.37 10.31
CA HIS A 153 8.10 9.01 10.73
C HIS A 153 8.05 9.33 12.22
N ILE A 154 8.61 8.48 13.06
CA ILE A 154 8.59 8.64 14.52
C ILE A 154 9.81 9.42 15.08
N ALA A 155 10.71 9.87 14.22
CA ALA A 155 11.87 10.65 14.62
C ALA A 155 11.42 11.99 15.23
N ARG A 156 12.06 12.42 16.34
CA ARG A 156 11.70 13.66 17.04
C ARG A 156 11.74 14.90 16.16
N VAL A 157 12.68 14.97 15.22
CA VAL A 157 12.77 16.08 14.26
C VAL A 157 11.53 16.16 13.40
N VAL A 158 10.98 15.02 12.97
CA VAL A 158 9.79 14.95 12.10
C VAL A 158 8.53 15.29 12.88
N THR A 159 8.36 14.69 14.08
CA THR A 159 7.18 14.98 14.92
C THR A 159 7.15 16.43 15.38
N GLY A 160 8.32 17.01 15.76
CA GLY A 160 8.41 18.43 16.11
C GLY A 160 8.10 19.34 14.93
N HIS A 161 8.60 19.01 13.73
CA HIS A 161 8.31 19.78 12.53
C HIS A 161 6.83 19.73 12.13
N ALA A 162 6.17 18.57 12.29
CA ALA A 162 4.73 18.44 12.07
C ALA A 162 3.93 19.34 13.03
N GLU A 163 4.34 19.43 14.30
CA GLU A 163 3.72 20.34 15.29
C GLU A 163 3.86 21.81 14.87
N GLU A 164 5.07 22.22 14.41
CA GLU A 164 5.31 23.57 13.89
C GLU A 164 4.43 23.91 12.69
N LEU A 165 4.17 22.94 11.81
CA LEU A 165 3.27 23.05 10.66
C LEU A 165 1.76 22.99 11.05
N GLY A 166 1.43 22.73 12.31
CA GLY A 166 0.06 22.56 12.77
C GLY A 166 -0.60 21.26 12.33
N ILE A 167 0.19 20.27 11.91
CA ILE A 167 -0.27 18.95 11.47
C ILE A 167 -0.45 18.03 12.70
N GLU A 168 -1.61 17.40 12.80
CA GLU A 168 -1.87 16.33 13.77
C GLU A 168 -1.44 14.99 13.18
N LEU A 169 -0.61 14.23 13.92
CA LEU A 169 -0.12 12.92 13.48
C LEU A 169 -0.91 11.79 14.13
N VAL A 170 -1.31 10.82 13.32
CA VAL A 170 -2.01 9.62 13.74
C VAL A 170 -1.26 8.40 13.20
N ASN A 171 -0.62 7.68 14.09
CA ASN A 171 0.13 6.48 13.70
C ASN A 171 -0.80 5.28 13.53
N LEU A 172 -0.60 4.53 12.47
CA LEU A 172 -1.23 3.22 12.25
C LEU A 172 -0.80 2.21 13.31
N PRO A 173 -1.62 1.21 13.60
CA PRO A 173 -1.16 0.04 14.36
C PRO A 173 0.03 -0.61 13.66
N GLY A 174 1.02 -1.04 14.42
CA GLY A 174 2.19 -1.70 13.84
C GLY A 174 1.80 -2.91 13.00
N TYR A 175 2.49 -3.10 11.89
CA TYR A 175 2.27 -4.21 10.95
C TYR A 175 0.84 -4.28 10.38
N SER A 176 0.25 -3.13 10.06
CA SER A 176 -1.12 -3.03 9.54
C SER A 176 -1.20 -2.18 8.27
N PRO A 177 -0.44 -2.49 7.20
CA PRO A 177 -0.44 -1.72 5.96
C PRO A 177 -1.82 -1.73 5.28
N ASP A 178 -2.60 -2.80 5.47
CA ASP A 178 -3.96 -2.93 4.92
C ASP A 178 -4.95 -1.87 5.46
N LEU A 179 -4.58 -1.17 6.53
CA LEU A 179 -5.33 -0.05 7.10
C LEU A 179 -4.90 1.31 6.54
N ASN A 180 -3.84 1.38 5.72
CA ASN A 180 -3.43 2.59 5.04
C ASN A 180 -4.03 2.63 3.62
N PRO A 181 -5.00 3.52 3.33
CA PRO A 181 -5.63 3.57 2.01
C PRO A 181 -4.66 3.81 0.86
N ILE A 182 -3.56 4.55 1.11
CA ILE A 182 -2.58 4.90 0.07
C ILE A 182 -1.79 3.69 -0.45
N GLU A 183 -1.73 2.58 0.28
CA GLU A 183 -1.13 1.35 -0.22
C GLU A 183 -1.82 0.84 -1.51
N ARG A 184 -3.13 1.08 -1.63
CA ARG A 184 -3.88 0.77 -2.85
C ARG A 184 -3.53 1.68 -4.02
N LEU A 185 -3.07 2.91 -3.74
CA LEU A 185 -2.55 3.81 -4.76
C LEU A 185 -1.27 3.24 -5.37
N TRP A 186 -0.38 2.75 -4.51
CA TRP A 186 0.86 2.12 -4.97
C TRP A 186 0.60 0.84 -5.78
N ASP A 187 -0.35 0.03 -5.35
CA ASP A 187 -0.76 -1.15 -6.12
C ASP A 187 -1.34 -0.78 -7.48
N TRP A 188 -2.19 0.25 -7.54
CA TRP A 188 -2.74 0.78 -8.79
C TRP A 188 -1.65 1.33 -9.70
N MET A 189 -0.75 2.12 -9.17
CA MET A 189 0.37 2.66 -9.93
C MET A 189 1.28 1.54 -10.47
N ARG A 190 1.53 0.47 -9.68
CA ARG A 190 2.26 -0.71 -10.18
C ARG A 190 1.50 -1.43 -11.29
N GLU A 191 0.18 -1.56 -11.17
CA GLU A 191 -0.65 -2.17 -12.22
C GLU A 191 -0.50 -1.47 -13.56
N GLU A 192 -0.47 -0.15 -13.56
CA GLU A 192 -0.46 0.68 -14.78
C GLU A 192 0.96 0.93 -15.30
N VAL A 193 1.98 0.96 -14.42
CA VAL A 193 3.31 1.43 -14.78
C VAL A 193 4.32 0.29 -14.92
N THR A 194 4.40 -0.61 -13.94
CA THR A 194 5.50 -1.60 -13.86
C THR A 194 5.07 -3.04 -14.06
N ARG A 195 3.78 -3.36 -13.86
CA ARG A 195 3.32 -4.76 -13.97
C ARG A 195 3.41 -5.27 -15.40
N GLY A 196 4.36 -6.18 -15.63
CA GLY A 196 4.64 -6.74 -16.94
C GLY A 196 5.35 -5.80 -17.92
N HIS A 197 5.81 -4.65 -17.47
CA HIS A 197 6.53 -3.64 -18.26
C HIS A 197 7.93 -3.39 -17.71
N CYS A 198 8.94 -3.57 -18.56
CA CYS A 198 10.32 -3.17 -18.29
C CYS A 198 10.61 -1.87 -19.02
N HIS A 199 11.05 -0.84 -18.30
CA HIS A 199 11.32 0.46 -18.89
C HIS A 199 12.74 0.55 -19.44
N ALA A 200 12.91 1.23 -20.57
CA ALA A 200 14.22 1.39 -21.24
C ALA A 200 15.22 2.20 -20.41
N SER A 201 14.73 3.10 -19.53
CA SER A 201 15.55 3.95 -18.66
C SER A 201 14.75 4.41 -17.45
N LEU A 202 15.43 4.96 -16.42
CA LEU A 202 14.78 5.64 -15.29
C LEU A 202 13.96 6.85 -15.74
N VAL A 203 14.37 7.54 -16.82
CA VAL A 203 13.58 8.65 -17.40
C VAL A 203 12.25 8.12 -17.94
N ALA A 204 12.27 7.03 -18.70
CA ALA A 204 11.05 6.43 -19.25
C ALA A 204 10.11 5.93 -18.11
N LEU A 205 10.65 5.38 -17.04
CA LEU A 205 9.88 5.00 -15.85
C LEU A 205 9.26 6.24 -15.20
N ARG A 206 10.05 7.30 -14.98
CA ARG A 206 9.57 8.57 -14.40
C ARG A 206 8.44 9.17 -15.22
N ASP A 207 8.59 9.23 -16.54
CA ASP A 207 7.57 9.76 -17.44
C ASP A 207 6.26 8.94 -17.36
N ALA A 208 6.37 7.62 -17.24
CA ALA A 208 5.20 6.76 -17.06
C ALA A 208 4.51 7.01 -15.71
N CYS A 209 5.28 7.14 -14.63
CA CYS A 209 4.76 7.52 -13.31
C CYS A 209 4.04 8.88 -13.35
N GLN A 210 4.64 9.88 -13.97
CA GLN A 210 4.07 11.23 -14.06
C GLN A 210 2.77 11.25 -14.88
N ARG A 211 2.67 10.47 -15.96
CA ARG A 211 1.41 10.33 -16.71
C ARG A 211 0.31 9.70 -15.87
N PHE A 212 0.64 8.67 -15.09
CA PHE A 212 -0.30 8.07 -14.15
C PHE A 212 -0.80 9.10 -13.14
N ILE A 213 0.12 9.84 -12.50
CA ILE A 213 -0.19 10.86 -11.48
C ILE A 213 -1.11 11.95 -12.06
N ALA A 214 -0.81 12.43 -13.26
CA ALA A 214 -1.65 13.40 -13.94
C ALA A 214 -3.06 12.85 -14.22
N GLY A 215 -3.14 11.58 -14.62
CA GLY A 215 -4.41 10.90 -14.92
C GLY A 215 -5.31 10.76 -13.70
N ILE A 216 -4.78 10.30 -12.56
CA ILE A 216 -5.59 10.11 -11.35
C ILE A 216 -6.12 11.42 -10.78
N ASN A 217 -5.34 12.49 -10.80
CA ASN A 217 -5.78 13.80 -10.31
C ASN A 217 -6.80 14.50 -11.23
N ALA A 218 -6.97 13.99 -12.45
CA ALA A 218 -8.05 14.42 -13.35
C ALA A 218 -9.40 13.72 -13.06
N THR A 219 -9.41 12.64 -12.25
CA THR A 219 -10.60 11.83 -11.94
C THR A 219 -10.71 11.53 -10.44
N PRO A 220 -10.96 12.54 -9.58
CA PRO A 220 -10.99 12.37 -8.12
C PRO A 220 -11.99 11.30 -7.65
N GLU A 221 -13.14 11.16 -8.31
CA GLU A 221 -14.16 10.17 -7.96
C GLU A 221 -13.62 8.74 -8.09
N ALA A 222 -12.87 8.46 -9.16
CA ALA A 222 -12.25 7.14 -9.36
C ALA A 222 -11.17 6.86 -8.30
N VAL A 223 -10.49 7.90 -7.82
CA VAL A 223 -9.52 7.80 -6.73
C VAL A 223 -10.23 7.43 -5.43
N VAL A 224 -11.31 8.13 -5.07
CA VAL A 224 -12.11 7.84 -3.87
C VAL A 224 -12.65 6.40 -3.90
N ASP A 225 -13.25 5.98 -5.00
CA ASP A 225 -13.80 4.63 -5.14
C ASP A 225 -12.72 3.54 -4.95
N ARG A 226 -11.53 3.78 -5.47
CA ARG A 226 -10.44 2.79 -5.40
C ARG A 226 -9.68 2.81 -4.08
N LEU A 227 -9.56 3.97 -3.45
CA LEU A 227 -8.78 4.18 -2.21
C LEU A 227 -9.65 4.31 -0.97
N TRP A 228 -10.92 3.85 -1.03
CA TRP A 228 -11.81 3.93 0.12
C TRP A 228 -11.18 3.30 1.37
N PRO A 229 -11.15 3.97 2.52
CA PRO A 229 -10.62 3.43 3.75
C PRO A 229 -11.38 2.18 4.18
N LYS A 230 -10.67 1.28 4.84
CA LYS A 230 -11.24 0.06 5.37
C LYS A 230 -11.69 0.29 6.80
N PHE A 231 -12.98 0.29 7.02
CA PHE A 231 -13.58 0.38 8.35
C PHE A 231 -13.86 -1.01 8.96
N ASP A 232 -14.12 -2.00 8.11
CA ASP A 232 -14.40 -3.37 8.55
C ASP A 232 -13.12 -4.20 8.55
N LEU A 233 -12.79 -4.76 9.70
CA LEU A 233 -11.70 -5.74 9.85
C LEU A 233 -12.20 -7.11 9.40
N ASP A 234 -11.32 -7.89 8.76
CA ASP A 234 -11.62 -9.28 8.38
C ASP A 234 -11.66 -10.16 9.64
N PRO A 235 -12.85 -10.67 10.06
CA PRO A 235 -12.98 -11.43 11.31
C PRO A 235 -12.09 -12.69 11.35
N GLU A 236 -11.88 -13.35 10.20
CA GLU A 236 -11.01 -14.53 10.12
C GLU A 236 -9.54 -14.15 10.36
N TYR A 237 -9.11 -13.02 9.79
CA TYR A 237 -7.75 -12.51 9.95
C TYR A 237 -7.49 -12.09 11.41
N GLU A 238 -8.41 -11.32 11.99
CA GLU A 238 -8.28 -10.82 13.38
C GLU A 238 -8.30 -11.98 14.40
N ALA A 239 -9.15 -12.99 14.20
CA ALA A 239 -9.18 -14.18 15.04
C ALA A 239 -7.84 -14.94 15.01
N LYS A 240 -7.19 -15.02 13.85
CA LYS A 240 -5.88 -15.66 13.71
C LYS A 240 -4.76 -14.85 14.38
N LEU A 241 -4.86 -13.52 14.40
CA LEU A 241 -3.91 -12.67 15.12
C LEU A 241 -3.98 -12.90 16.62
N LEU A 242 -5.17 -13.12 17.20
CA LEU A 242 -5.34 -13.41 18.62
C LEU A 242 -4.71 -14.74 19.05
N ILE A 243 -4.65 -15.72 18.15
CA ILE A 243 -4.07 -17.05 18.44
C ILE A 243 -2.54 -17.03 18.28
N SER A 244 -2.00 -16.12 17.47
CA SER A 244 -0.57 -16.05 17.15
C SER A 244 0.26 -15.22 18.13
N THR A 245 -0.35 -14.67 19.15
CA THR A 245 0.26 -13.88 20.24
C THR A 245 0.38 -14.70 21.50
#